data_53d46152308c15c7437851e03610c15b
#
_entry.id   53d46152308c15c7437851e03610c15b
#
_cell.length_a   1.000
_cell.length_b   1.000
_cell.length_c   1.000
_cell.angle_alpha   90.00
_cell.angle_beta   90.00
_cell.angle_gamma   90.00
#
_symmetry.space_group_name_H-M   'P 1'
#
loop_
_entity.id
_entity.type
_entity.pdbx_description
1 polymer ?
#
loop_
_entity_poly.entity_id
_entity_poly.type
_entity_poly.pdbx_seq_one_letter_code
_entity_poly.pdbx_strand_id
1 'polypeptide(L)'
;GLGHALLQSLAAINGPFAVLLGDNILLDSYEKLDNYQPSNATKNLIYQFKISQSAVAGIYTVPDEELSKYGVVSLSDDKIVSIVEKPNLEDAPSNYVLCGRYIFTKDAKNLLENTFSVEEFGEMQSIELQKYWMERNLLSFVDLSKFSWYDSGNPLSWIKSQVDYALKRADLAPTFREWLTSRLQ
;
A
#
# COMPACT_ATOMS: atom_id res chain seq x y z
N GLY A 1 -9.12 14.20 0.65
CA GLY A 1 -8.67 12.80 0.69
C GLY A 1 -7.83 12.40 -0.50
N LEU A 2 -7.34 11.16 -0.51
CA LEU A 2 -6.45 10.66 -1.56
C LEU A 2 -7.11 10.68 -2.95
N GLY A 3 -8.40 10.39 -3.06
CA GLY A 3 -9.14 10.46 -4.33
C GLY A 3 -9.09 11.85 -4.97
N HIS A 4 -9.23 12.91 -4.17
CA HIS A 4 -9.10 14.28 -4.67
C HIS A 4 -7.66 14.60 -5.12
N ALA A 5 -6.64 14.16 -4.37
CA ALA A 5 -5.25 14.34 -4.77
C ALA A 5 -4.94 13.62 -6.10
N LEU A 6 -5.46 12.41 -6.28
CA LEU A 6 -5.38 11.68 -7.54
C LEU A 6 -6.03 12.46 -8.68
N LEU A 7 -7.26 12.94 -8.49
CA LEU A 7 -8.00 13.69 -9.50
C LEU A 7 -7.20 14.89 -10.04
N GLN A 8 -6.53 15.65 -9.15
CA GLN A 8 -5.68 16.77 -9.57
C GLN A 8 -4.48 16.33 -10.43
N SER A 9 -3.99 15.13 -10.24
CA SER A 9 -2.84 14.58 -10.99
C SER A 9 -3.24 13.99 -12.35
N LEU A 10 -4.49 13.56 -12.51
CA LEU A 10 -4.95 12.80 -13.67
C LEU A 10 -5.03 13.65 -14.96
N ALA A 11 -4.97 14.97 -14.87
CA ALA A 11 -4.86 15.84 -16.06
C ALA A 11 -3.57 15.59 -16.86
N ALA A 12 -2.51 15.14 -16.20
CA ALA A 12 -1.21 14.86 -16.79
C ALA A 12 -1.01 13.36 -17.15
N ILE A 13 -1.97 12.50 -16.83
CA ILE A 13 -1.83 11.04 -16.98
C ILE A 13 -2.71 10.54 -18.12
N ASN A 14 -2.10 9.82 -19.06
CA ASN A 14 -2.77 9.16 -20.16
C ASN A 14 -2.57 7.64 -20.03
N GLY A 15 -3.61 6.90 -19.63
CA GLY A 15 -3.59 5.45 -19.50
C GLY A 15 -3.56 4.94 -18.07
N PRO A 16 -3.27 3.65 -17.86
CA PRO A 16 -3.08 3.08 -16.52
C PRO A 16 -1.89 3.69 -15.80
N PHE A 17 -1.95 3.80 -14.48
CA PHE A 17 -0.91 4.44 -13.68
C PHE A 17 -0.69 3.77 -12.33
N ALA A 18 0.50 3.93 -11.78
CA ALA A 18 0.83 3.48 -10.44
C ALA A 18 0.51 4.55 -9.39
N VAL A 19 -0.02 4.13 -8.25
CA VAL A 19 -0.21 4.95 -7.06
C VAL A 19 0.66 4.38 -5.95
N LEU A 20 1.55 5.21 -5.43
CA LEU A 20 2.47 4.86 -4.36
C LEU A 20 2.30 5.89 -3.24
N LEU A 21 1.78 5.45 -2.10
CA LEU A 21 1.73 6.31 -0.92
C LEU A 21 3.16 6.50 -0.39
N GLY A 22 3.55 7.76 -0.18
CA GLY A 22 4.93 8.12 0.14
C GLY A 22 5.42 7.69 1.52
N ASP A 23 4.50 7.42 2.42
CA ASP A 23 4.73 6.89 3.77
C ASP A 23 4.84 5.35 3.81
N ASN A 24 4.53 4.67 2.72
CA ASN A 24 4.56 3.21 2.61
C ASN A 24 5.80 2.73 1.86
N ILE A 25 6.78 2.22 2.58
CA ILE A 25 8.05 1.72 2.04
C ILE A 25 8.01 0.19 2.03
N LEU A 26 8.30 -0.39 0.86
CA LEU A 26 8.37 -1.84 0.66
C LEU A 26 9.77 -2.22 0.16
N LEU A 27 10.49 -3.02 0.93
CA LEU A 27 11.87 -3.43 0.64
C LEU A 27 11.97 -4.95 0.55
N ASP A 28 12.75 -5.43 -0.41
CA ASP A 28 13.17 -6.82 -0.54
C ASP A 28 14.65 -7.03 -0.21
N SER A 29 15.41 -5.95 -0.02
CA SER A 29 16.81 -5.99 0.40
C SER A 29 17.19 -4.75 1.22
N TYR A 30 18.33 -4.84 1.93
CA TYR A 30 18.90 -3.78 2.78
C TYR A 30 20.33 -3.45 2.35
N GLU A 31 20.54 -3.38 1.04
CA GLU A 31 21.86 -3.08 0.47
C GLU A 31 22.28 -1.63 0.73
N LYS A 32 23.60 -1.39 0.81
CA LYS A 32 24.15 -0.05 0.84
C LYS A 32 24.00 0.66 -0.51
N LEU A 33 24.09 1.99 -0.50
CA LEU A 33 23.82 2.83 -1.70
C LEU A 33 24.61 2.41 -2.94
N ASP A 34 25.86 1.97 -2.80
CA ASP A 34 26.71 1.55 -3.93
C ASP A 34 26.19 0.30 -4.65
N ASN A 35 25.41 -0.52 -3.92
CA ASN A 35 24.84 -1.78 -4.43
C ASN A 35 23.30 -1.74 -4.42
N TYR A 36 22.70 -0.55 -4.35
CA TYR A 36 21.26 -0.41 -4.22
C TYR A 36 20.52 -1.09 -5.39
N GLN A 37 19.59 -1.94 -5.03
CA GLN A 37 18.64 -2.54 -5.97
C GLN A 37 17.23 -2.02 -5.67
N PRO A 38 16.50 -1.51 -6.69
CA PRO A 38 15.11 -1.11 -6.49
C PRO A 38 14.25 -2.29 -6.04
N SER A 39 13.35 -2.04 -5.09
CA SER A 39 12.38 -3.05 -4.66
C SER A 39 11.53 -3.55 -5.83
N ASN A 40 11.31 -4.86 -5.88
CA ASN A 40 10.48 -5.50 -6.89
C ASN A 40 8.96 -5.38 -6.61
N ALA A 41 8.54 -4.79 -5.51
CA ALA A 41 7.13 -4.70 -5.13
C ALA A 41 6.27 -4.09 -6.25
N THR A 42 6.60 -2.89 -6.72
CA THR A 42 5.86 -2.22 -7.81
C THR A 42 5.96 -2.98 -9.14
N LYS A 43 7.11 -3.60 -9.43
CA LYS A 43 7.30 -4.43 -10.63
C LYS A 43 6.35 -5.63 -10.63
N ASN A 44 6.13 -6.25 -9.47
CA ASN A 44 5.19 -7.35 -9.34
C ASN A 44 3.74 -6.91 -9.61
N LEU A 45 3.33 -5.73 -9.14
CA LEU A 45 2.00 -5.17 -9.46
C LEU A 45 1.86 -4.90 -10.97
N ILE A 46 2.88 -4.32 -11.61
CA ILE A 46 2.87 -4.06 -13.05
C ILE A 46 2.77 -5.38 -13.82
N TYR A 47 3.46 -6.43 -13.37
CA TYR A 47 3.38 -7.74 -13.99
C TYR A 47 1.96 -8.32 -13.87
N GLN A 48 1.37 -8.27 -12.68
CA GLN A 48 -0.01 -8.72 -12.46
C GLN A 48 -1.01 -7.93 -13.30
N PHE A 49 -0.83 -6.61 -13.42
CA PHE A 49 -1.66 -5.78 -14.29
C PHE A 49 -1.59 -6.21 -15.76
N LYS A 50 -0.39 -6.55 -16.26
CA LYS A 50 -0.22 -7.03 -17.64
C LYS A 50 -0.95 -8.34 -17.91
N ILE A 51 -1.05 -9.20 -16.91
CA ILE A 51 -1.77 -10.48 -17.01
C ILE A 51 -3.28 -10.27 -16.89
N SER A 52 -3.73 -9.59 -15.82
CA SER A 52 -5.14 -9.45 -15.49
C SER A 52 -5.88 -8.41 -16.31
N GLN A 53 -5.17 -7.41 -16.87
CA GLN A 53 -5.73 -6.23 -17.54
C GLN A 53 -6.76 -5.49 -16.68
N SER A 54 -6.71 -5.65 -15.36
CA SER A 54 -7.60 -5.05 -14.35
C SER A 54 -6.82 -4.26 -13.32
N ALA A 55 -7.48 -3.43 -12.52
CA ALA A 55 -6.82 -2.74 -11.41
C ALA A 55 -6.14 -3.75 -10.47
N VAL A 56 -5.02 -3.35 -9.87
CA VAL A 56 -4.23 -4.21 -8.98
C VAL A 56 -3.96 -3.50 -7.66
N ALA A 57 -4.24 -4.17 -6.55
CA ALA A 57 -3.86 -3.70 -5.23
C ALA A 57 -2.71 -4.54 -4.66
N GLY A 58 -1.74 -3.87 -4.03
CA GLY A 58 -0.80 -4.53 -3.13
C GLY A 58 -1.49 -4.84 -1.81
N ILE A 59 -1.36 -6.07 -1.35
CA ILE A 59 -1.87 -6.50 -0.05
C ILE A 59 -0.74 -6.98 0.84
N TYR A 60 -0.97 -6.96 2.16
CA TYR A 60 -0.01 -7.39 3.15
C TYR A 60 -0.72 -8.05 4.32
N THR A 61 -0.08 -9.03 4.95
CA THR A 61 -0.61 -9.69 6.16
C THR A 61 -0.15 -8.94 7.40
N VAL A 62 -1.09 -8.56 8.27
CA VAL A 62 -0.80 -7.90 9.55
C VAL A 62 -1.38 -8.69 10.73
N PRO A 63 -0.85 -8.49 11.96
CA PRO A 63 -1.48 -9.02 13.18
C PRO A 63 -2.88 -8.44 13.40
N ASP A 64 -3.73 -9.18 14.10
CA ASP A 64 -5.13 -8.84 14.33
C ASP A 64 -5.32 -7.46 14.99
N GLU A 65 -4.44 -7.08 15.90
CA GLU A 65 -4.45 -5.78 16.60
C GLU A 65 -4.19 -4.57 15.70
N GLU A 66 -3.73 -4.81 14.48
CA GLU A 66 -3.46 -3.75 13.49
C GLU A 66 -4.56 -3.56 12.45
N LEU A 67 -5.50 -4.49 12.33
CA LEU A 67 -6.52 -4.52 11.29
C LEU A 67 -7.35 -3.23 11.24
N SER A 68 -7.69 -2.66 12.40
CA SER A 68 -8.48 -1.42 12.50
C SER A 68 -7.79 -0.15 11.96
N LYS A 69 -6.53 -0.26 11.52
CA LYS A 69 -5.79 0.87 10.92
C LYS A 69 -5.95 0.95 9.41
N TYR A 70 -6.38 -0.13 8.75
CA TYR A 70 -6.29 -0.31 7.30
C TYR A 70 -7.60 -0.74 6.66
N GLY A 71 -7.67 -0.65 5.35
CA GLY A 71 -8.68 -1.35 4.57
C GLY A 71 -8.35 -2.85 4.54
N VAL A 72 -9.21 -3.66 5.14
CA VAL A 72 -9.07 -5.13 5.20
C VAL A 72 -9.80 -5.76 4.03
N VAL A 73 -9.18 -6.76 3.39
CA VAL A 73 -9.72 -7.39 2.18
C VAL A 73 -9.93 -8.89 2.37
N SER A 74 -10.94 -9.46 1.71
CA SER A 74 -11.02 -10.91 1.51
C SER A 74 -10.76 -11.27 0.05
N LEU A 75 -10.24 -12.46 -0.16
CA LEU A 75 -9.73 -12.94 -1.43
C LEU A 75 -10.52 -14.15 -1.91
N SER A 76 -10.72 -14.26 -3.22
CA SER A 76 -11.15 -15.48 -3.88
C SER A 76 -10.39 -15.60 -5.20
N ASP A 77 -9.74 -16.73 -5.39
CA ASP A 77 -8.82 -16.97 -6.53
C ASP A 77 -7.79 -15.84 -6.66
N ASP A 78 -7.77 -15.12 -7.76
CA ASP A 78 -6.87 -14.00 -8.06
C ASP A 78 -7.53 -12.62 -7.85
N LYS A 79 -8.65 -12.54 -7.13
CA LYS A 79 -9.46 -11.33 -6.96
C LYS A 79 -9.67 -10.96 -5.50
N ILE A 80 -9.79 -9.65 -5.28
CA ILE A 80 -10.35 -9.08 -4.05
C ILE A 80 -11.87 -9.10 -4.19
N VAL A 81 -12.56 -9.72 -3.22
CA VAL A 81 -14.02 -9.90 -3.24
C VAL A 81 -14.74 -9.15 -2.12
N SER A 82 -14.01 -8.61 -1.16
CA SER A 82 -14.54 -7.72 -0.11
C SER A 82 -13.49 -6.71 0.31
N ILE A 83 -13.92 -5.49 0.65
CA ILE A 83 -13.08 -4.44 1.24
C ILE A 83 -13.87 -3.79 2.37
N VAL A 84 -13.35 -3.85 3.59
CA VAL A 84 -13.91 -3.19 4.78
C VAL A 84 -12.88 -2.19 5.30
N GLU A 85 -13.24 -0.90 5.28
CA GLU A 85 -12.33 0.17 5.73
C GLU A 85 -12.31 0.24 7.25
N LYS A 86 -11.12 0.07 7.83
CA LYS A 86 -10.85 0.19 9.27
C LYS A 86 -11.87 -0.53 10.15
N PRO A 87 -12.09 -1.83 9.94
CA PRO A 87 -13.09 -2.59 10.69
C PRO A 87 -12.74 -2.72 12.17
N ASN A 88 -13.73 -3.01 13.00
CA ASN A 88 -13.44 -3.67 14.27
C ASN A 88 -12.91 -5.09 14.01
N LEU A 89 -12.23 -5.67 14.97
CA LEU A 89 -11.64 -7.01 14.79
C LEU A 89 -12.68 -8.08 14.43
N GLU A 90 -13.86 -8.01 15.03
CA GLU A 90 -14.98 -8.95 14.80
C GLU A 90 -15.60 -8.81 13.39
N ASP A 91 -15.46 -7.65 12.75
CA ASP A 91 -15.96 -7.35 11.40
C ASP A 91 -14.90 -7.55 10.32
N ALA A 92 -13.65 -7.80 10.69
CA ALA A 92 -12.55 -7.96 9.76
C ALA A 92 -12.68 -9.27 8.95
N PRO A 93 -12.77 -9.22 7.61
CA PRO A 93 -12.99 -10.41 6.79
C PRO A 93 -11.78 -11.34 6.70
N SER A 94 -10.59 -10.87 7.04
CA SER A 94 -9.32 -11.60 7.04
C SER A 94 -8.24 -10.78 7.73
N ASN A 95 -6.97 -11.22 7.64
CA ASN A 95 -5.81 -10.46 8.07
C ASN A 95 -5.00 -9.85 6.91
N TYR A 96 -5.54 -9.84 5.69
CA TYR A 96 -4.96 -9.13 4.56
C TYR A 96 -5.42 -7.68 4.52
N VAL A 97 -4.48 -6.75 4.37
CA VAL A 97 -4.75 -5.30 4.32
C VAL A 97 -4.18 -4.68 3.05
N LEU A 98 -4.76 -3.57 2.63
CA LEU A 98 -4.25 -2.74 1.54
C LEU A 98 -2.99 -1.99 2.02
N CYS A 99 -1.88 -2.11 1.31
CA CYS A 99 -0.58 -1.58 1.73
C CYS A 99 -0.08 -0.36 0.91
N GLY A 100 -1.00 0.50 0.46
CA GLY A 100 -0.64 1.77 -0.16
C GLY A 100 0.10 1.69 -1.49
N ARG A 101 -0.04 0.58 -2.22
CA ARG A 101 0.60 0.34 -3.52
C ARG A 101 -0.41 -0.22 -4.52
N TYR A 102 -0.67 0.52 -5.61
CA TYR A 102 -1.73 0.19 -6.55
C TYR A 102 -1.32 0.42 -7.99
N ILE A 103 -1.96 -0.32 -8.93
CA ILE A 103 -2.04 0.04 -10.35
C ILE A 103 -3.51 0.29 -10.67
N PHE A 104 -3.84 1.49 -11.09
CA PHE A 104 -5.18 1.89 -11.46
C PHE A 104 -5.34 1.92 -12.98
N THR A 105 -6.53 1.60 -13.44
CA THR A 105 -6.89 1.61 -14.86
C THR A 105 -7.23 3.03 -15.35
N LYS A 106 -7.20 3.24 -16.65
CA LYS A 106 -7.41 4.55 -17.28
C LYS A 106 -8.76 5.18 -16.98
N ASP A 107 -9.77 4.38 -16.62
CA ASP A 107 -11.11 4.83 -16.27
C ASP A 107 -11.20 5.51 -14.90
N ALA A 108 -10.16 5.42 -14.05
CA ALA A 108 -10.12 6.08 -12.76
C ALA A 108 -10.47 7.58 -12.83
N LYS A 109 -10.01 8.28 -13.88
CA LYS A 109 -10.33 9.69 -14.06
C LYS A 109 -11.83 9.93 -14.20
N ASN A 110 -12.46 9.21 -15.12
CA ASN A 110 -13.90 9.36 -15.36
C ASN A 110 -14.72 8.96 -14.13
N LEU A 111 -14.30 7.94 -13.41
CA LEU A 111 -14.95 7.51 -12.17
C LEU A 111 -14.87 8.60 -11.08
N LEU A 112 -13.70 9.18 -10.87
CA LEU A 112 -13.52 10.25 -9.88
C LEU A 112 -14.24 11.55 -10.25
N GLU A 113 -14.34 11.87 -11.55
CA GLU A 113 -15.02 13.10 -12.02
C GLU A 113 -16.56 12.98 -12.02
N ASN A 114 -17.11 11.77 -12.31
CA ASN A 114 -18.50 11.65 -12.68
C ASN A 114 -19.31 10.62 -11.87
N THR A 115 -18.67 9.79 -11.04
CA THR A 115 -19.36 8.67 -10.38
C THR A 115 -19.39 8.81 -8.86
N PHE A 116 -18.34 9.37 -8.24
CA PHE A 116 -18.23 9.47 -6.79
C PHE A 116 -18.54 10.87 -6.30
N SER A 117 -19.41 10.97 -5.28
CA SER A 117 -19.74 12.26 -4.66
C SER A 117 -18.96 12.46 -3.36
N VAL A 118 -18.59 13.71 -3.10
CA VAL A 118 -17.95 14.11 -1.83
C VAL A 118 -18.93 14.06 -0.66
N GLU A 119 -20.23 14.05 -0.94
CA GLU A 119 -21.31 14.21 0.06
C GLU A 119 -21.42 12.99 0.99
N GLU A 120 -21.09 11.79 0.51
CA GLU A 120 -21.27 10.56 1.28
C GLU A 120 -20.18 10.36 2.35
N PHE A 121 -18.96 10.87 2.15
CA PHE A 121 -17.80 10.61 3.03
C PHE A 121 -17.10 11.89 3.52
N GLY A 122 -17.65 13.07 3.24
CA GLY A 122 -17.01 14.36 3.55
C GLY A 122 -15.76 14.67 2.73
N GLU A 123 -15.14 13.65 2.09
CA GLU A 123 -13.99 13.79 1.21
C GLU A 123 -13.93 12.64 0.20
N MET A 124 -13.34 12.90 -0.97
CA MET A 124 -13.14 11.88 -2.02
C MET A 124 -12.02 10.93 -1.63
N GLN A 125 -12.35 9.66 -1.40
CA GLN A 125 -11.42 8.60 -1.03
C GLN A 125 -11.05 7.73 -2.24
N SER A 126 -9.82 7.19 -2.26
CA SER A 126 -9.40 6.26 -3.32
C SER A 126 -10.02 4.87 -3.18
N ILE A 127 -10.52 4.53 -2.00
CA ILE A 127 -11.13 3.23 -1.73
C ILE A 127 -12.40 3.01 -2.55
N GLU A 128 -13.10 4.09 -2.93
CA GLU A 128 -14.28 4.01 -3.78
C GLU A 128 -13.95 3.44 -5.18
N LEU A 129 -12.80 3.83 -5.75
CA LEU A 129 -12.31 3.24 -6.99
C LEU A 129 -12.09 1.73 -6.84
N GLN A 130 -11.50 1.32 -5.73
CA GLN A 130 -11.18 -0.08 -5.48
C GLN A 130 -12.45 -0.90 -5.28
N LYS A 131 -13.44 -0.39 -4.53
CA LYS A 131 -14.75 -1.01 -4.36
C LYS A 131 -15.48 -1.12 -5.71
N TYR A 132 -15.48 -0.06 -6.51
CA TYR A 132 -16.09 -0.06 -7.83
C TYR A 132 -15.54 -1.17 -8.73
N TRP A 133 -14.19 -1.33 -8.79
CA TRP A 133 -13.58 -2.40 -9.58
C TRP A 133 -13.79 -3.77 -8.95
N MET A 134 -13.76 -3.89 -7.63
CA MET A 134 -14.04 -5.14 -6.91
C MET A 134 -15.44 -5.68 -7.26
N GLU A 135 -16.48 -4.85 -7.14
CA GLU A 135 -17.87 -5.23 -7.44
C GLU A 135 -18.07 -5.71 -8.88
N ARG A 136 -17.18 -5.31 -9.77
CA ARG A 136 -17.20 -5.71 -11.20
C ARG A 136 -16.20 -6.81 -11.54
N ASN A 137 -15.60 -7.43 -10.52
CA ASN A 137 -14.55 -8.44 -10.68
C ASN A 137 -13.33 -7.94 -11.48
N LEU A 138 -13.02 -6.64 -11.34
CA LEU A 138 -11.93 -5.94 -12.03
C LEU A 138 -10.82 -5.48 -11.07
N LEU A 139 -10.74 -6.05 -9.87
CA LEU A 139 -9.68 -5.77 -8.89
C LEU A 139 -8.94 -7.04 -8.54
N SER A 140 -7.73 -7.18 -9.06
CA SER A 140 -6.80 -8.24 -8.67
C SER A 140 -5.81 -7.74 -7.61
N PHE A 141 -4.97 -8.62 -7.10
CA PHE A 141 -4.00 -8.29 -6.05
C PHE A 141 -2.62 -8.88 -6.30
N VAL A 142 -1.65 -8.38 -5.55
CA VAL A 142 -0.33 -9.00 -5.35
C VAL A 142 -0.08 -9.05 -3.85
N ASP A 143 0.16 -10.25 -3.32
CA ASP A 143 0.62 -10.43 -1.96
C ASP A 143 2.09 -9.99 -1.84
N LEU A 144 2.30 -8.96 -1.02
CA LEU A 144 3.60 -8.35 -0.74
C LEU A 144 4.15 -8.73 0.64
N SER A 145 3.56 -9.72 1.33
CA SER A 145 3.95 -10.12 2.70
C SER A 145 5.39 -10.63 2.80
N LYS A 146 6.02 -10.99 1.68
CA LYS A 146 7.45 -11.33 1.63
C LYS A 146 8.41 -10.14 1.66
N PHE A 147 7.90 -8.93 1.43
CA PHE A 147 8.69 -7.70 1.53
C PHE A 147 8.70 -7.18 2.97
N SER A 148 9.70 -6.43 3.36
CA SER A 148 9.63 -5.63 4.57
C SER A 148 8.80 -4.38 4.30
N TRP A 149 7.66 -4.26 4.95
CA TRP A 149 6.77 -3.12 4.83
C TRP A 149 6.91 -2.18 6.03
N TYR A 150 7.10 -0.92 5.75
CA TYR A 150 7.09 0.15 6.73
C TYR A 150 5.98 1.14 6.39
N ASP A 151 4.97 1.20 7.25
CA ASP A 151 3.96 2.25 7.26
C ASP A 151 4.43 3.37 8.19
N SER A 152 4.90 4.46 7.59
CA SER A 152 5.50 5.59 8.29
C SER A 152 4.52 6.76 8.48
N GLY A 153 3.21 6.51 8.41
CA GLY A 153 2.14 7.52 8.46
C GLY A 153 1.96 8.23 9.80
N ASN A 154 2.73 7.87 10.84
CA ASN A 154 2.77 8.57 12.12
C ASN A 154 4.19 8.70 12.66
N PRO A 155 4.48 9.67 13.57
CA PRO A 155 5.84 9.95 14.05
C PRO A 155 6.54 8.74 14.66
N LEU A 156 5.84 7.93 15.46
CA LEU A 156 6.45 6.76 16.11
C LEU A 156 6.80 5.67 15.08
N SER A 157 5.91 5.36 14.15
CA SER A 157 6.15 4.39 13.08
C SER A 157 7.29 4.86 12.17
N TRP A 158 7.36 6.16 11.86
CA TRP A 158 8.46 6.73 11.10
C TRP A 158 9.82 6.54 11.80
N ILE A 159 9.92 6.83 13.11
CA ILE A 159 11.15 6.61 13.90
C ILE A 159 11.51 5.12 13.92
N LYS A 160 10.54 4.24 14.21
CA LYS A 160 10.77 2.79 14.22
C LYS A 160 11.30 2.28 12.88
N SER A 161 10.76 2.77 11.77
CA SER A 161 11.23 2.41 10.41
C SER A 161 12.70 2.78 10.19
N GLN A 162 13.12 3.97 10.63
CA GLN A 162 14.51 4.41 10.52
C GLN A 162 15.46 3.53 11.33
N VAL A 163 15.07 3.22 12.57
CA VAL A 163 15.88 2.38 13.48
C VAL A 163 15.98 0.96 12.91
N ASP A 164 14.87 0.36 12.52
CA ASP A 164 14.84 -1.01 11.98
C ASP A 164 15.65 -1.11 10.68
N TYR A 165 15.48 -0.15 9.77
CA TYR A 165 16.27 -0.06 8.54
C TYR A 165 17.77 0.01 8.80
N ALA A 166 18.20 0.89 9.73
CA ALA A 166 19.62 1.03 10.09
C ALA A 166 20.18 -0.25 10.71
N LEU A 167 19.39 -0.95 11.56
CA LEU A 167 19.79 -2.21 12.20
C LEU A 167 19.90 -3.40 11.24
N LYS A 168 19.22 -3.34 10.10
CA LYS A 168 19.24 -4.40 9.06
C LYS A 168 20.33 -4.17 8.01
N ARG A 169 20.82 -2.94 7.85
CA ARG A 169 21.90 -2.63 6.91
C ARG A 169 23.26 -3.02 7.49
N ALA A 170 23.95 -3.92 6.79
CA ALA A 170 25.24 -4.46 7.27
C ALA A 170 26.33 -3.39 7.48
N ASP A 171 26.33 -2.31 6.69
CA ASP A 171 27.29 -1.20 6.78
C ASP A 171 26.97 -0.21 7.90
N LEU A 172 25.73 -0.13 8.37
CA LEU A 172 25.30 0.79 9.44
C LEU A 172 25.16 0.08 10.80
N ALA A 173 24.69 -1.16 10.80
CA ALA A 173 24.27 -1.86 12.00
C ALA A 173 25.31 -1.93 13.12
N PRO A 174 26.61 -2.18 12.89
CA PRO A 174 27.58 -2.28 13.97
C PRO A 174 27.67 -0.97 14.79
N THR A 175 28.01 0.13 14.14
CA THR A 175 28.14 1.45 14.77
C THR A 175 26.85 1.96 15.37
N PHE A 176 25.72 1.69 14.68
CA PHE A 176 24.41 2.12 15.15
C PHE A 176 23.96 1.38 16.42
N ARG A 177 24.25 0.07 16.53
CA ARG A 177 23.98 -0.71 17.76
C ARG A 177 24.77 -0.20 18.95
N GLU A 178 26.06 0.08 18.78
CA GLU A 178 26.92 0.66 19.83
C GLU A 178 26.35 1.99 20.33
N TRP A 179 25.98 2.85 19.40
CA TRP A 179 25.37 4.14 19.75
C TRP A 179 24.04 3.98 20.49
N LEU A 180 23.11 3.13 20.01
CA LEU A 180 21.84 2.86 20.70
C LEU A 180 22.06 2.34 22.12
N THR A 181 22.95 1.36 22.29
CA THR A 181 23.27 0.81 23.61
C THR A 181 23.76 1.89 24.57
N SER A 182 24.58 2.83 24.10
CA SER A 182 25.06 3.96 24.94
C SER A 182 23.96 4.95 25.33
N ARG A 183 22.78 4.94 24.68
CA ARG A 183 21.64 5.82 24.98
C ARG A 183 20.59 5.18 25.88
N LEU A 184 20.61 3.87 26.00
CA LEU A 184 19.64 3.11 26.80
C LEU A 184 20.19 2.75 28.20
N GLN A 185 21.44 3.09 28.50
CA GLN A 185 22.06 3.03 29.83
C GLN A 185 21.82 4.33 30.59
#